data_d42bfd9e4614eef9d8696547198fe9a5
#
_entry.id   d42bfd9e4614eef9d8696547198fe9a5
#
_cell.length_a   1.000
_cell.length_b   1.000
_cell.length_c   1.000
_cell.angle_alpha   90.00
_cell.angle_beta   90.00
_cell.angle_gamma   90.00
#
_symmetry.space_group_name_H-M   'P 1'
#
loop_
_entity.id
_entity.type
_entity.pdbx_description
1 polymer ?
#
loop_
_entity_poly.entity_id
_entity_poly.type
_entity_poly.pdbx_seq_one_letter_code
_entity_poly.pdbx_strand_id
1 'polypeptide(L)'
;MSTYEYQTKGTCSKKITVELDGKTIRHVAFEGGCNGNLKGIAQLVEGMDIDFVIGRCKGNTCGPRPTSCPDQLAHALEEAYAAEQAGK
;
A
#
# COMPACT_ATOMS: atom_id res chain seq x y z
N MET A 1 -11.49 -3.04 12.14
CA MET A 1 -10.70 -2.03 11.41
C MET A 1 -9.32 -1.89 12.06
N SER A 2 -8.28 -1.84 11.26
CA SER A 2 -6.92 -1.75 11.77
C SER A 2 -6.11 -0.77 10.93
N THR A 3 -5.08 -0.19 11.56
CA THR A 3 -4.16 0.74 10.91
C THR A 3 -2.76 0.15 10.98
N TYR A 4 -2.05 0.17 9.86
CA TYR A 4 -0.71 -0.38 9.77
C TYR A 4 0.21 0.62 9.07
N GLU A 5 1.41 0.79 9.61
CA GLU A 5 2.43 1.66 9.02
C GLU A 5 3.53 0.80 8.42
N TYR A 6 3.81 0.99 7.13
CA TYR A 6 4.80 0.23 6.41
C TYR A 6 5.96 1.13 5.99
N GLN A 7 7.18 0.73 6.33
CA GLN A 7 8.38 1.44 5.92
C GLN A 7 8.76 0.99 4.52
N THR A 8 8.75 1.93 3.57
CA THR A 8 9.08 1.63 2.17
C THR A 8 10.58 1.46 1.96
N LYS A 9 10.94 0.72 0.91
CA LYS A 9 12.34 0.51 0.52
C LYS A 9 12.46 0.60 -0.99
N GLY A 10 13.49 1.29 -1.45
CA GLY A 10 13.79 1.34 -2.88
C GLY A 10 12.87 2.21 -3.70
N THR A 11 12.07 3.07 -3.06
CA THR A 11 11.17 3.99 -3.73
C THR A 11 11.35 5.41 -3.20
N CYS A 12 10.67 6.37 -3.84
CA CYS A 12 10.74 7.76 -3.41
C CYS A 12 9.87 8.05 -2.19
N SER A 13 8.87 7.23 -1.90
CA SER A 13 8.06 7.39 -0.69
C SER A 13 8.82 6.83 0.52
N LYS A 14 8.50 7.34 1.71
CA LYS A 14 9.18 6.94 2.95
C LYS A 14 8.36 5.97 3.77
N LYS A 15 7.05 6.15 3.78
CA LYS A 15 6.16 5.35 4.62
C LYS A 15 4.78 5.28 3.97
N ILE A 16 4.11 4.16 4.15
CA ILE A 16 2.73 3.99 3.71
C ILE A 16 1.89 3.62 4.93
N THR A 17 0.84 4.38 5.19
CA THR A 17 -0.12 4.08 6.25
C THR A 17 -1.37 3.50 5.61
N VAL A 18 -1.81 2.35 6.08
CA VAL A 18 -2.95 1.63 5.51
C VAL A 18 -3.97 1.36 6.61
N GLU A 19 -5.24 1.67 6.34
CA GLU A 19 -6.35 1.28 7.21
C GLU A 19 -7.18 0.24 6.49
N LEU A 20 -7.36 -0.91 7.13
CA LEU A 20 -8.13 -2.02 6.58
C LEU A 20 -9.34 -2.34 7.45
N ASP A 21 -10.40 -2.83 6.79
CA ASP A 21 -11.55 -3.44 7.44
C ASP A 21 -11.71 -4.80 6.78
N GLY A 22 -11.08 -5.84 7.36
CA GLY A 22 -10.95 -7.13 6.73
C GLY A 22 -10.15 -6.99 5.44
N LYS A 23 -10.75 -7.32 4.31
CA LYS A 23 -10.09 -7.20 3.00
C LYS A 23 -10.43 -5.91 2.28
N THR A 24 -11.17 -5.01 2.90
CA THR A 24 -11.51 -3.73 2.29
C THR A 24 -10.54 -2.65 2.72
N ILE A 25 -9.99 -1.92 1.75
CA ILE A 25 -9.10 -0.80 2.01
C ILE A 25 -9.95 0.41 2.38
N ARG A 26 -9.78 0.91 3.61
CA ARG A 26 -10.54 2.08 4.08
C ARG A 26 -9.80 3.37 3.82
N HIS A 27 -8.47 3.36 3.94
CA HIS A 27 -7.67 4.55 3.73
C HIS A 27 -6.22 4.16 3.47
N VAL A 28 -5.56 4.93 2.60
CA VAL A 28 -4.12 4.79 2.35
C VAL A 28 -3.52 6.20 2.33
N ALA A 29 -2.37 6.35 2.96
CA ALA A 29 -1.61 7.60 2.93
C ALA A 29 -0.14 7.29 2.66
N PHE A 30 0.44 8.03 1.73
CA PHE A 30 1.87 7.93 1.42
C PHE A 30 2.58 9.13 2.05
N GLU A 31 3.74 8.89 2.63
CA GLU A 31 4.57 9.95 3.18
C GLU A 31 5.83 10.06 2.32
N GLY A 32 6.09 11.26 1.82
CA GLY A 32 7.20 11.52 0.91
C GLY A 32 6.90 11.11 -0.53
N GLY A 33 7.86 11.29 -1.42
CA GLY A 33 7.75 10.89 -2.82
C GLY A 33 6.94 11.84 -3.68
N CYS A 34 6.35 11.31 -4.76
CA CYS A 34 5.60 12.08 -5.75
C CYS A 34 4.19 12.33 -5.26
N ASN A 35 3.97 13.46 -4.59
CA ASN A 35 2.70 13.74 -3.92
C ASN A 35 1.47 13.58 -4.81
N GLY A 36 1.50 14.11 -6.03
CA GLY A 36 0.35 14.04 -6.92
C GLY A 36 -0.03 12.62 -7.30
N ASN A 37 0.96 11.84 -7.75
CA ASN A 37 0.73 10.47 -8.17
C ASN A 37 0.35 9.56 -7.01
N LEU A 38 1.03 9.70 -5.88
CA LEU A 38 0.76 8.85 -4.72
C LEU A 38 -0.58 9.17 -4.10
N LYS A 39 -0.96 10.44 -4.05
CA LYS A 39 -2.27 10.84 -3.56
C LYS A 39 -3.38 10.28 -4.45
N GLY A 40 -3.17 10.30 -5.77
CA GLY A 40 -4.13 9.72 -6.71
C GLY A 40 -4.29 8.23 -6.51
N ILE A 41 -3.18 7.51 -6.35
CA ILE A 41 -3.22 6.07 -6.09
C ILE A 41 -3.97 5.79 -4.78
N ALA A 42 -3.67 6.55 -3.73
CA ALA A 42 -4.32 6.37 -2.44
C ALA A 42 -5.83 6.54 -2.54
N GLN A 43 -6.29 7.54 -3.29
CA GLN A 43 -7.72 7.78 -3.48
C GLN A 43 -8.38 6.69 -4.33
N LEU A 44 -7.68 6.20 -5.35
CA LEU A 44 -8.23 5.18 -6.23
C LEU A 44 -8.46 3.85 -5.52
N VAL A 45 -7.60 3.48 -4.58
CA VAL A 45 -7.69 2.18 -3.93
C VAL A 45 -8.64 2.18 -2.73
N GLU A 46 -9.09 3.34 -2.27
CA GLU A 46 -10.04 3.37 -1.15
C GLU A 46 -11.35 2.67 -1.54
N GLY A 47 -11.79 1.76 -0.69
CA GLY A 47 -12.97 0.95 -0.94
C GLY A 47 -12.73 -0.30 -1.77
N MET A 48 -11.50 -0.51 -2.26
CA MET A 48 -11.19 -1.68 -3.07
C MET A 48 -10.79 -2.86 -2.20
N ASP A 49 -10.90 -4.06 -2.79
CA ASP A 49 -10.44 -5.28 -2.15
C ASP A 49 -8.92 -5.38 -2.24
N ILE A 50 -8.27 -5.77 -1.13
CA ILE A 50 -6.81 -5.83 -1.09
C ILE A 50 -6.24 -6.86 -2.07
N ASP A 51 -6.92 -7.99 -2.26
CA ASP A 51 -6.42 -9.03 -3.19
C ASP A 51 -6.37 -8.50 -4.62
N PHE A 52 -7.35 -7.71 -5.01
CA PHE A 52 -7.36 -7.10 -6.33
C PHE A 52 -6.19 -6.13 -6.50
N VAL A 53 -5.98 -5.26 -5.52
CA VAL A 53 -4.90 -4.26 -5.59
C VAL A 53 -3.54 -4.94 -5.55
N ILE A 54 -3.36 -5.93 -4.67
CA ILE A 54 -2.10 -6.67 -4.58
C ILE A 54 -1.80 -7.35 -5.93
N GLY A 55 -2.80 -7.99 -6.52
CA GLY A 55 -2.60 -8.68 -7.80
C GLY A 55 -2.22 -7.75 -8.94
N ARG A 56 -2.63 -6.48 -8.87
CA ARG A 56 -2.33 -5.50 -9.93
C ARG A 56 -1.03 -4.75 -9.70
N CYS A 57 -0.63 -4.55 -8.45
CA CYS A 57 0.50 -3.69 -8.11
C CYS A 57 1.77 -4.45 -7.77
N LYS A 58 1.66 -5.66 -7.24
CA LYS A 58 2.82 -6.44 -6.83
C LYS A 58 3.69 -6.80 -8.03
N GLY A 59 4.97 -6.54 -7.91
CA GLY A 59 5.91 -6.83 -8.99
C GLY A 59 6.11 -5.68 -9.97
N ASN A 60 5.34 -4.59 -9.85
CA ASN A 60 5.60 -3.41 -10.66
C ASN A 60 6.92 -2.77 -10.26
N THR A 61 7.75 -2.46 -11.25
CA THR A 61 9.03 -1.81 -11.00
C THR A 61 9.03 -0.41 -11.62
N CYS A 62 9.93 0.44 -11.15
CA CYS A 62 10.05 1.81 -11.61
C CYS A 62 11.39 1.98 -12.33
N GLY A 63 11.39 1.82 -13.65
CA GLY A 63 12.60 1.90 -14.45
C GLY A 63 13.64 0.87 -14.00
N PRO A 64 14.88 1.29 -13.66
CA PRO A 64 15.90 0.36 -13.22
C PRO A 64 15.78 -0.08 -11.76
N ARG A 65 14.82 0.47 -11.01
CA ARG A 65 14.62 0.11 -9.61
C ARG A 65 13.95 -1.25 -9.49
N PRO A 66 14.29 -2.06 -8.48
CA PRO A 66 13.67 -3.38 -8.30
C PRO A 66 12.24 -3.33 -7.78
N THR A 67 11.73 -2.15 -7.41
CA THR A 67 10.40 -1.98 -6.87
C THR A 67 9.83 -0.62 -7.26
N SER A 68 8.59 -0.35 -6.92
CA SER A 68 7.92 0.93 -7.17
C SER A 68 7.00 1.24 -6.01
N CYS A 69 6.42 2.47 -5.99
CA CYS A 69 5.44 2.81 -4.96
C CYS A 69 4.22 1.90 -5.00
N PRO A 70 3.64 1.56 -6.18
CA PRO A 70 2.56 0.57 -6.21
C PRO A 70 2.98 -0.80 -5.70
N ASP A 71 4.19 -1.26 -6.03
CA ASP A 71 4.69 -2.54 -5.53
C ASP A 71 4.83 -2.50 -4.00
N GLN A 72 5.36 -1.41 -3.45
CA GLN A 72 5.48 -1.23 -2.01
C GLN A 72 4.11 -1.17 -1.34
N LEU A 73 3.12 -0.56 -1.99
CA LEU A 73 1.75 -0.56 -1.49
C LEU A 73 1.21 -1.99 -1.39
N ALA A 74 1.47 -2.83 -2.39
CA ALA A 74 1.04 -4.22 -2.35
C ALA A 74 1.66 -4.95 -1.15
N HIS A 75 2.95 -4.75 -0.91
CA HIS A 75 3.60 -5.33 0.27
C HIS A 75 3.01 -4.81 1.57
N ALA A 76 2.71 -3.51 1.64
CA ALA A 76 2.08 -2.91 2.81
C ALA A 76 0.71 -3.53 3.09
N LEU A 77 -0.08 -3.74 2.04
CA LEU A 77 -1.41 -4.36 2.18
C LEU A 77 -1.31 -5.79 2.67
N GLU A 78 -0.34 -6.56 2.16
CA GLU A 78 -0.13 -7.93 2.61
C GLU A 78 0.23 -7.98 4.09
N GLU A 79 1.14 -7.11 4.51
CA GLU A 79 1.57 -7.09 5.92
C GLU A 79 0.46 -6.56 6.82
N ALA A 80 -0.28 -5.55 6.37
CA ALA A 80 -1.38 -4.99 7.13
C ALA A 80 -2.47 -6.03 7.37
N TYR A 81 -2.81 -6.80 6.35
CA TYR A 81 -3.82 -7.84 6.49
C TYR A 81 -3.35 -8.94 7.43
N ALA A 82 -2.10 -9.38 7.30
CA ALA A 82 -1.53 -10.38 8.18
C ALA A 82 -1.54 -9.91 9.64
N ALA A 83 -1.20 -8.63 9.88
CA ALA A 83 -1.21 -8.05 11.22
C ALA A 83 -2.63 -7.99 11.79
N GLU A 84 -3.62 -7.64 10.97
CA GLU A 84 -5.02 -7.61 11.39
C GLU A 84 -5.50 -9.00 11.78
N GLN A 85 -5.18 -10.01 10.97
CA GLN A 85 -5.59 -11.39 11.26
C GLN A 85 -4.91 -11.92 12.52
N ALA A 86 -3.64 -11.55 12.74
CA ALA A 86 -2.89 -11.97 13.92
C ALA A 86 -3.45 -11.35 15.21
N GLY A 87 -4.11 -10.20 15.10
CA GLY A 87 -4.70 -9.51 16.25
C GLY A 87 -6.08 -10.00 16.65
N LYS A 88 -6.63 -10.96 15.93
CA LYS A 88 -7.99 -11.48 16.20
C LYS A 88 -7.97 -12.64 17.20
#